data_423205fc3bc80f645c2ab8654e21c8b8
#
_entry.id   423205fc3bc80f645c2ab8654e21c8b8
#
_cell.length_a   1.000
_cell.length_b   1.000
_cell.length_c   1.000
_cell.angle_alpha   90.00
_cell.angle_beta   90.00
_cell.angle_gamma   90.00
#
_symmetry.space_group_name_H-M   'P 1'
#
loop_
_entity.id
_entity.type
_entity.pdbx_description
1 polymer ?
#
loop_
_entity_poly.entity_id
_entity_poly.type
_entity_poly.pdbx_seq_one_letter_code
_entity_poly.pdbx_strand_id
1 'polypeptide(L)'
;MDFKNKKPFEIFVAYIVREKKLFIIDTICAVLVAAIDLAFPYVSKNSMQTYLPQSMYKTFFIVMAILAAAYVLKAALYYVITVLGHRMGVNIESRMREDLYSHMQALSFGFYDKNRTGTLVSRLTGDLFEITELAHHGPENIIICALTIVGSMLIMFTINWQLTLVLAVLLPLCLWFTLKCRVKMKDANMEVKRKMGVIYSALENGVSGVRTAKAFANEALEKQKFDAANDMYRGAKKEYYKTMGAFMSGMEFTTGIMPVVVIAVGGVLIMNGRFSYIDLITFTLYVSTFINPVRKLAQFAEIYMQGAAGFERFLEIMRTDPEIVDAPDAVDIGRIRGDIALNDVSFTYDSAEVLHHVSLRAEAGKTLALIGPSGGGKTTISQLIMRFYDVSDGIVTVDGTDVRGITQASLRRNIGIIQQDVYMFAGTVRENIRYGRPDATDEEIVEAARLAELHDEIMQMPDGYDSYIGERGVMLSGGQKQRISIARVFLKNPPVLILDEATSALDTVTERRIQASLDRLCVGRTSIVIAHRLSTIRNADSIAVIEHGRIAEQGNHEELLALGGTYSLLAN
;
A
#
# COMPACT_ATOMS: atom_id res chain seq x y z
N MET A 1 2.64 -16.95 8.60
CA MET A 1 3.69 -17.45 7.64
C MET A 1 5.02 -16.93 8.15
N ASP A 2 6.12 -17.71 8.07
CA ASP A 2 7.44 -17.19 8.49
C ASP A 2 8.04 -16.38 7.31
N PHE A 3 7.95 -15.05 7.40
CA PHE A 3 8.45 -14.16 6.35
C PHE A 3 9.95 -13.85 6.47
N LYS A 4 10.54 -14.06 7.65
CA LYS A 4 11.94 -13.70 7.92
C LYS A 4 12.93 -14.73 7.42
N ASN A 5 12.68 -16.00 7.75
CA ASN A 5 13.66 -17.07 7.50
C ASN A 5 13.52 -17.72 6.13
N LYS A 6 12.38 -17.51 5.43
CA LYS A 6 12.14 -18.10 4.11
C LYS A 6 12.63 -17.23 2.97
N LYS A 7 13.09 -17.88 1.89
CA LYS A 7 13.44 -17.18 0.66
C LYS A 7 12.20 -16.56 -0.01
N PRO A 8 12.34 -15.44 -0.73
CA PRO A 8 11.21 -14.79 -1.40
C PRO A 8 10.38 -15.74 -2.26
N PHE A 9 11.04 -16.60 -3.03
CA PHE A 9 10.37 -17.58 -3.88
C PHE A 9 9.54 -18.60 -3.09
N GLU A 10 10.02 -19.06 -1.94
CA GLU A 10 9.30 -20.02 -1.08
C GLU A 10 8.03 -19.41 -0.51
N ILE A 11 8.07 -18.12 -0.15
CA ILE A 11 6.91 -17.38 0.35
C ILE A 11 5.89 -17.19 -0.79
N PHE A 12 6.36 -16.80 -1.97
CA PHE A 12 5.52 -16.64 -3.16
C PHE A 12 4.79 -17.94 -3.51
N VAL A 13 5.53 -19.04 -3.59
CA VAL A 13 4.97 -20.38 -3.84
C VAL A 13 3.99 -20.80 -2.74
N ALA A 14 4.25 -20.45 -1.48
CA ALA A 14 3.33 -20.78 -0.38
C ALA A 14 1.95 -20.13 -0.52
N TYR A 15 1.84 -18.93 -1.11
CA TYR A 15 0.55 -18.33 -1.45
C TYR A 15 -0.17 -19.09 -2.58
N ILE A 16 0.56 -19.50 -3.62
CA ILE A 16 0.01 -20.29 -4.73
C ILE A 16 -0.47 -21.67 -4.25
N VAL A 17 0.32 -22.34 -3.40
CA VAL A 17 -0.02 -23.70 -2.88
C VAL A 17 -1.30 -23.68 -2.05
N ARG A 18 -1.66 -22.58 -1.42
CA ARG A 18 -2.95 -22.45 -0.73
C ARG A 18 -4.14 -22.58 -1.70
N GLU A 19 -3.96 -22.21 -2.97
CA GLU A 19 -4.94 -22.32 -4.05
C GLU A 19 -4.66 -23.50 -5.00
N LYS A 20 -3.98 -24.55 -4.51
CA LYS A 20 -3.49 -25.70 -5.32
C LYS A 20 -4.55 -26.35 -6.21
N LYS A 21 -5.82 -26.38 -5.80
CA LYS A 21 -6.88 -26.97 -6.61
C LYS A 21 -7.13 -26.16 -7.89
N LEU A 22 -7.24 -24.84 -7.76
CA LEU A 22 -7.42 -23.94 -8.91
C LEU A 22 -6.19 -23.96 -9.79
N PHE A 23 -4.99 -23.92 -9.21
CA PHE A 23 -3.72 -23.99 -9.94
C PHE A 23 -3.57 -25.28 -10.76
N ILE A 24 -3.92 -26.45 -10.19
CA ILE A 24 -3.83 -27.73 -10.89
C ILE A 24 -4.82 -27.77 -12.06
N ILE A 25 -6.08 -27.35 -11.86
CA ILE A 25 -7.09 -27.33 -12.93
C ILE A 25 -6.63 -26.40 -14.05
N ASP A 26 -6.18 -25.22 -13.73
CA ASP A 26 -5.65 -24.22 -14.66
C ASP A 26 -4.49 -24.80 -15.50
N THR A 27 -3.51 -25.40 -14.82
CA THR A 27 -2.37 -26.07 -15.46
C THR A 27 -2.79 -27.20 -16.39
N ILE A 28 -3.73 -28.04 -15.99
CA ILE A 28 -4.23 -29.12 -16.84
C ILE A 28 -4.90 -28.54 -18.09
N CYS A 29 -5.74 -27.52 -17.94
CA CYS A 29 -6.38 -26.83 -19.07
C CYS A 29 -5.33 -26.21 -20.01
N ALA A 30 -4.30 -25.59 -19.47
CA ALA A 30 -3.19 -25.01 -20.24
C ALA A 30 -2.44 -26.07 -21.07
N VAL A 31 -2.16 -27.23 -20.47
CA VAL A 31 -1.53 -28.37 -21.17
C VAL A 31 -2.43 -28.90 -22.29
N LEU A 32 -3.74 -29.05 -22.04
CA LEU A 32 -4.68 -29.48 -23.05
C LEU A 32 -4.81 -28.50 -24.22
N VAL A 33 -4.81 -27.20 -23.94
CA VAL A 33 -4.79 -26.15 -24.98
C VAL A 33 -3.55 -26.28 -25.85
N ALA A 34 -2.36 -26.41 -25.24
CA ALA A 34 -1.10 -26.59 -25.96
C ALA A 34 -1.12 -27.89 -26.80
N ALA A 35 -1.68 -28.98 -26.27
CA ALA A 35 -1.80 -30.24 -26.98
C ALA A 35 -2.71 -30.11 -28.23
N ILE A 36 -3.85 -29.42 -28.15
CA ILE A 36 -4.73 -29.15 -29.30
C ILE A 36 -3.98 -28.32 -30.35
N ASP A 37 -3.23 -27.30 -29.96
CA ASP A 37 -2.46 -26.48 -30.89
C ASP A 37 -1.36 -27.26 -31.60
N LEU A 38 -0.71 -28.20 -30.93
CA LEU A 38 0.32 -29.07 -31.51
C LEU A 38 -0.31 -30.17 -32.42
N ALA A 39 -1.47 -30.70 -32.05
CA ALA A 39 -2.14 -31.76 -32.78
C ALA A 39 -2.69 -31.25 -34.13
N PHE A 40 -3.16 -30.03 -34.23
CA PHE A 40 -3.85 -29.52 -35.43
C PHE A 40 -2.99 -29.60 -36.70
N PRO A 41 -1.74 -29.07 -36.78
CA PRO A 41 -0.95 -29.18 -37.99
C PRO A 41 -0.59 -30.65 -38.33
N TYR A 42 -0.31 -31.47 -37.32
CA TYR A 42 0.05 -32.87 -37.51
C TYR A 42 -1.09 -33.70 -38.08
N VAL A 43 -2.28 -33.61 -37.49
CA VAL A 43 -3.47 -34.32 -37.96
C VAL A 43 -3.89 -33.82 -39.34
N SER A 44 -3.78 -32.51 -39.60
CA SER A 44 -4.04 -31.91 -40.91
C SER A 44 -3.09 -32.47 -41.98
N LYS A 45 -1.79 -32.58 -41.66
CA LYS A 45 -0.79 -33.21 -42.55
C LYS A 45 -1.19 -34.63 -42.91
N ASN A 46 -1.41 -35.46 -41.90
CA ASN A 46 -1.76 -36.88 -42.13
C ASN A 46 -3.04 -37.02 -42.94
N SER A 47 -4.04 -36.20 -42.67
CA SER A 47 -5.31 -36.21 -43.43
C SER A 47 -5.11 -35.83 -44.90
N MET A 48 -4.27 -34.82 -45.18
CA MET A 48 -3.96 -34.42 -46.57
C MET A 48 -3.09 -35.46 -47.29
N GLN A 49 -2.15 -36.11 -46.59
CA GLN A 49 -1.25 -37.12 -47.20
C GLN A 49 -1.93 -38.47 -47.42
N THR A 50 -2.86 -38.86 -46.58
CA THR A 50 -3.43 -40.20 -46.59
C THR A 50 -4.82 -40.23 -47.23
N TYR A 51 -5.76 -39.39 -46.79
CA TYR A 51 -7.18 -39.53 -47.17
C TYR A 51 -7.50 -38.86 -48.50
N LEU A 52 -6.90 -37.76 -48.86
CA LEU A 52 -7.18 -37.07 -50.15
C LEU A 52 -6.66 -37.87 -51.35
N PRO A 53 -5.41 -38.38 -51.38
CA PRO A 53 -4.94 -39.18 -52.51
C PRO A 53 -5.69 -40.49 -52.69
N GLN A 54 -6.20 -41.07 -51.61
CA GLN A 54 -7.00 -42.31 -51.64
C GLN A 54 -8.49 -42.06 -51.90
N SER A 55 -8.91 -40.82 -52.21
CA SER A 55 -10.30 -40.40 -52.42
C SER A 55 -11.24 -40.71 -51.23
N MET A 56 -10.69 -40.84 -50.02
CA MET A 56 -11.42 -41.08 -48.77
C MET A 56 -12.06 -39.80 -48.22
N TYR A 57 -12.82 -39.07 -49.04
CA TYR A 57 -13.34 -37.74 -48.69
C TYR A 57 -14.21 -37.74 -47.43
N LYS A 58 -15.02 -38.79 -47.25
CA LYS A 58 -15.85 -38.90 -46.03
C LYS A 58 -15.01 -38.93 -44.76
N THR A 59 -13.92 -39.70 -44.73
CA THR A 59 -12.99 -39.78 -43.58
C THR A 59 -12.27 -38.46 -43.38
N PHE A 60 -11.83 -37.82 -44.46
CA PHE A 60 -11.21 -36.50 -44.40
C PHE A 60 -12.11 -35.46 -43.71
N PHE A 61 -13.40 -35.35 -44.13
CA PHE A 61 -14.33 -34.39 -43.53
C PHE A 61 -14.71 -34.76 -42.10
N ILE A 62 -14.78 -36.05 -41.74
CA ILE A 62 -14.97 -36.47 -40.33
C ILE A 62 -13.82 -35.99 -39.47
N VAL A 63 -12.57 -36.17 -39.92
CA VAL A 63 -11.38 -35.70 -39.15
C VAL A 63 -11.38 -34.19 -39.04
N MET A 64 -11.73 -33.44 -40.11
CA MET A 64 -11.87 -31.98 -40.04
C MET A 64 -12.97 -31.55 -39.04
N ALA A 65 -14.09 -32.27 -38.98
CA ALA A 65 -15.15 -32.00 -38.03
C ALA A 65 -14.68 -32.27 -36.57
N ILE A 66 -13.87 -33.32 -36.35
CA ILE A 66 -13.27 -33.61 -35.03
C ILE A 66 -12.29 -32.48 -34.64
N LEU A 67 -11.47 -31.99 -35.57
CA LEU A 67 -10.60 -30.86 -35.32
C LEU A 67 -11.37 -29.58 -35.01
N ALA A 68 -12.48 -29.32 -35.73
CA ALA A 68 -13.35 -28.18 -35.41
C ALA A 68 -13.96 -28.31 -34.00
N ALA A 69 -14.42 -29.52 -33.61
CA ALA A 69 -14.89 -29.77 -32.25
C ALA A 69 -13.78 -29.58 -31.19
N ALA A 70 -12.54 -29.98 -31.50
CA ALA A 70 -11.39 -29.73 -30.63
C ALA A 70 -11.12 -28.23 -30.41
N TYR A 71 -11.34 -27.37 -31.41
CA TYR A 71 -11.25 -25.90 -31.26
C TYR A 71 -12.39 -25.31 -30.44
N VAL A 72 -13.62 -25.89 -30.50
CA VAL A 72 -14.69 -25.51 -29.57
C VAL A 72 -14.30 -25.88 -28.13
N LEU A 73 -13.76 -27.10 -27.93
CA LEU A 73 -13.23 -27.51 -26.62
C LEU A 73 -12.12 -26.58 -26.17
N LYS A 74 -11.18 -26.20 -27.05
CA LYS A 74 -10.12 -25.24 -26.74
C LYS A 74 -10.68 -23.91 -26.26
N ALA A 75 -11.73 -23.39 -26.90
CA ALA A 75 -12.39 -22.15 -26.47
C ALA A 75 -12.99 -22.29 -25.06
N ALA A 76 -13.63 -23.42 -24.76
CA ALA A 76 -14.14 -23.72 -23.42
C ALA A 76 -13.02 -23.83 -22.38
N LEU A 77 -11.89 -24.48 -22.72
CA LEU A 77 -10.72 -24.55 -21.86
C LEU A 77 -10.11 -23.15 -21.57
N TYR A 78 -10.03 -22.29 -22.59
CA TYR A 78 -9.60 -20.90 -22.38
C TYR A 78 -10.53 -20.12 -21.46
N TYR A 79 -11.83 -20.33 -21.56
CA TYR A 79 -12.78 -19.75 -20.62
C TYR A 79 -12.49 -20.20 -19.19
N VAL A 80 -12.26 -21.51 -18.98
CA VAL A 80 -11.92 -22.08 -17.66
C VAL A 80 -10.63 -21.50 -17.13
N ILE A 81 -9.55 -21.47 -17.94
CA ILE A 81 -8.26 -20.86 -17.60
C ILE A 81 -8.46 -19.42 -17.15
N THR A 82 -9.15 -18.60 -17.96
CA THR A 82 -9.36 -17.19 -17.64
C THR A 82 -10.12 -17.01 -16.32
N VAL A 83 -11.23 -17.72 -16.14
CA VAL A 83 -12.08 -17.58 -14.94
C VAL A 83 -11.38 -18.10 -13.68
N LEU A 84 -10.80 -19.31 -13.74
CA LEU A 84 -10.17 -19.93 -12.57
C LEU A 84 -8.82 -19.30 -12.24
N GLY A 85 -8.02 -18.93 -13.25
CA GLY A 85 -6.76 -18.23 -13.05
C GLY A 85 -6.96 -16.88 -12.35
N HIS A 86 -7.87 -16.04 -12.86
CA HIS A 86 -8.18 -14.76 -12.21
C HIS A 86 -8.83 -14.95 -10.83
N ARG A 87 -9.70 -15.95 -10.64
CA ARG A 87 -10.25 -16.28 -9.31
C ARG A 87 -9.14 -16.64 -8.32
N MET A 88 -8.16 -17.43 -8.75
CA MET A 88 -6.98 -17.75 -7.95
C MET A 88 -6.20 -16.48 -7.60
N GLY A 89 -5.97 -15.60 -8.59
CA GLY A 89 -5.32 -14.30 -8.39
C GLY A 89 -6.03 -13.46 -7.32
N VAL A 90 -7.35 -13.28 -7.43
CA VAL A 90 -8.17 -12.52 -6.45
C VAL A 90 -8.07 -13.11 -5.04
N ASN A 91 -8.10 -14.44 -4.91
CA ASN A 91 -7.96 -15.10 -3.60
C ASN A 91 -6.57 -14.84 -2.99
N ILE A 92 -5.50 -14.92 -3.80
CA ILE A 92 -4.13 -14.63 -3.37
C ILE A 92 -4.02 -13.15 -2.95
N GLU A 93 -4.53 -12.23 -3.77
CA GLU A 93 -4.53 -10.80 -3.50
C GLU A 93 -5.23 -10.45 -2.19
N SER A 94 -6.44 -10.99 -1.99
CA SER A 94 -7.21 -10.75 -0.77
C SER A 94 -6.44 -11.19 0.48
N ARG A 95 -5.82 -12.38 0.45
CA ARG A 95 -5.03 -12.88 1.58
C ARG A 95 -3.77 -12.07 1.83
N MET A 96 -3.03 -11.72 0.76
CA MET A 96 -1.84 -10.88 0.90
C MET A 96 -2.20 -9.51 1.45
N ARG A 97 -3.34 -8.94 1.04
CA ARG A 97 -3.85 -7.67 1.57
C ARG A 97 -4.21 -7.77 3.05
N GLU A 98 -4.88 -8.85 3.45
CA GLU A 98 -5.22 -9.11 4.85
C GLU A 98 -3.97 -9.29 5.71
N ASP A 99 -3.01 -10.13 5.28
CA ASP A 99 -1.74 -10.34 5.97
C ASP A 99 -0.96 -9.02 6.11
N LEU A 100 -0.86 -8.23 5.01
CA LEU A 100 -0.15 -6.95 5.00
C LEU A 100 -0.83 -5.90 5.89
N TYR A 101 -2.15 -5.76 5.77
CA TYR A 101 -2.91 -4.80 6.59
C TYR A 101 -2.83 -5.14 8.07
N SER A 102 -2.98 -6.42 8.42
CA SER A 102 -2.88 -6.88 9.82
C SER A 102 -1.48 -6.63 10.37
N HIS A 103 -0.44 -6.90 9.58
CA HIS A 103 0.94 -6.61 9.97
C HIS A 103 1.18 -5.12 10.15
N MET A 104 0.73 -4.29 9.22
CA MET A 104 0.82 -2.83 9.34
C MET A 104 0.14 -2.31 10.61
N GLN A 105 -1.04 -2.83 11.00
CA GLN A 105 -1.69 -2.43 12.26
C GLN A 105 -0.87 -2.79 13.51
N ALA A 106 0.02 -3.76 13.42
CA ALA A 106 0.91 -4.15 14.52
C ALA A 106 2.22 -3.33 14.57
N LEU A 107 2.57 -2.60 13.50
CA LEU A 107 3.80 -1.81 13.45
C LEU A 107 3.72 -0.58 14.36
N SER A 108 4.88 -0.16 14.88
CA SER A 108 5.03 0.95 15.82
C SER A 108 4.98 2.30 15.10
N PHE A 109 4.79 3.39 15.87
CA PHE A 109 4.69 4.76 15.34
C PHE A 109 5.91 5.17 14.52
N GLY A 110 7.13 4.79 14.90
CA GLY A 110 8.35 5.08 14.16
C GLY A 110 8.33 4.61 12.71
N PHE A 111 7.59 3.52 12.39
CA PHE A 111 7.38 3.10 11.00
C PHE A 111 6.52 4.12 10.22
N TYR A 112 5.46 4.64 10.84
CA TYR A 112 4.55 5.58 10.18
C TYR A 112 5.15 6.97 10.01
N ASP A 113 6.04 7.39 10.91
CA ASP A 113 6.77 8.66 10.78
C ASP A 113 7.72 8.65 9.57
N LYS A 114 8.31 7.48 9.27
CA LYS A 114 9.24 7.30 8.14
C LYS A 114 8.53 7.05 6.81
N ASN A 115 7.27 6.63 6.83
CA ASN A 115 6.54 6.19 5.64
C ASN A 115 5.31 7.04 5.35
N ARG A 116 5.23 7.60 4.15
CA ARG A 116 4.05 8.38 3.73
C ARG A 116 2.83 7.48 3.52
N THR A 117 1.68 7.87 4.04
CA THR A 117 0.41 7.14 3.92
C THR A 117 0.07 6.76 2.47
N GLY A 118 0.26 7.69 1.52
CA GLY A 118 0.00 7.42 0.10
C GLY A 118 0.88 6.29 -0.47
N THR A 119 2.13 6.18 -0.01
CA THR A 119 3.02 5.07 -0.38
C THR A 119 2.49 3.75 0.16
N LEU A 120 2.07 3.71 1.42
CA LEU A 120 1.52 2.51 2.05
C LEU A 120 0.21 2.04 1.39
N VAL A 121 -0.67 2.97 1.03
CA VAL A 121 -1.89 2.67 0.24
C VAL A 121 -1.53 2.06 -1.11
N SER A 122 -0.53 2.59 -1.81
CA SER A 122 -0.05 2.02 -3.08
C SER A 122 0.48 0.58 -2.93
N ARG A 123 1.11 0.24 -1.77
CA ARG A 123 1.54 -1.15 -1.46
C ARG A 123 0.36 -2.10 -1.30
N LEU A 124 -0.71 -1.64 -0.63
CA LEU A 124 -1.93 -2.42 -0.39
C LEU A 124 -2.82 -2.60 -1.63
N THR A 125 -2.58 -1.82 -2.68
CA THR A 125 -3.41 -1.82 -3.90
C THR A 125 -2.58 -2.21 -5.14
N GLY A 126 -1.83 -1.28 -5.70
CA GLY A 126 -1.12 -1.47 -6.97
C GLY A 126 -0.07 -2.58 -6.93
N ASP A 127 0.76 -2.64 -5.88
CA ASP A 127 1.80 -3.66 -5.80
C ASP A 127 1.20 -5.07 -5.68
N LEU A 128 0.11 -5.25 -4.91
CA LEU A 128 -0.55 -6.56 -4.79
C LEU A 128 -1.17 -7.00 -6.11
N PHE A 129 -1.76 -6.08 -6.87
CA PHE A 129 -2.27 -6.37 -8.21
C PHE A 129 -1.16 -6.92 -9.13
N GLU A 130 -0.01 -6.25 -9.20
CA GLU A 130 1.12 -6.70 -10.03
C GLU A 130 1.69 -8.06 -9.59
N ILE A 131 1.70 -8.35 -8.28
CA ILE A 131 2.12 -9.64 -7.74
C ILE A 131 1.16 -10.74 -8.19
N THR A 132 -0.14 -10.49 -8.16
CA THR A 132 -1.15 -11.50 -8.51
C THR A 132 -1.24 -11.74 -10.01
N GLU A 133 -1.03 -10.73 -10.85
CA GLU A 133 -0.83 -10.89 -12.29
C GLU A 133 0.34 -11.85 -12.57
N LEU A 134 1.44 -11.72 -11.83
CA LEU A 134 2.57 -12.65 -11.93
C LEU A 134 2.19 -14.06 -11.44
N ALA A 135 1.41 -14.17 -10.36
CA ALA A 135 1.11 -15.45 -9.72
C ALA A 135 0.25 -16.38 -10.60
N HIS A 136 -0.70 -15.85 -11.38
CA HIS A 136 -1.53 -16.67 -12.27
C HIS A 136 -1.04 -16.68 -13.71
N HIS A 137 -0.69 -15.55 -14.31
CA HIS A 137 -0.20 -15.51 -15.68
C HIS A 137 1.23 -16.06 -15.83
N GLY A 138 2.03 -16.04 -14.75
CA GLY A 138 3.40 -16.51 -14.78
C GLY A 138 3.51 -18.00 -15.17
N PRO A 139 3.02 -18.90 -14.34
CA PRO A 139 3.07 -20.34 -14.60
C PRO A 139 2.32 -20.74 -15.86
N GLU A 140 1.11 -20.21 -16.08
CA GLU A 140 0.28 -20.48 -17.25
C GLU A 140 1.03 -20.18 -18.55
N ASN A 141 1.52 -18.94 -18.71
CA ASN A 141 2.20 -18.52 -19.93
C ASN A 141 3.50 -19.29 -20.17
N ILE A 142 4.28 -19.58 -19.11
CA ILE A 142 5.51 -20.36 -19.22
C ILE A 142 5.19 -21.77 -19.73
N ILE A 143 4.18 -22.44 -19.15
CA ILE A 143 3.79 -23.81 -19.53
C ILE A 143 3.30 -23.84 -20.97
N ILE A 144 2.34 -23.01 -21.35
CA ILE A 144 1.79 -22.98 -22.72
C ILE A 144 2.91 -22.66 -23.72
N CYS A 145 3.72 -21.63 -23.45
CA CYS A 145 4.77 -21.21 -24.38
C CYS A 145 5.86 -22.29 -24.54
N ALA A 146 6.32 -22.87 -23.42
CA ALA A 146 7.33 -23.92 -23.46
C ALA A 146 6.84 -25.16 -24.21
N LEU A 147 5.64 -25.67 -23.88
CA LEU A 147 5.08 -26.84 -24.56
C LEU A 147 4.84 -26.58 -26.05
N THR A 148 4.30 -25.42 -26.41
CA THR A 148 3.99 -25.11 -27.81
C THR A 148 5.25 -24.89 -28.63
N ILE A 149 6.24 -24.14 -28.14
CA ILE A 149 7.48 -23.88 -28.88
C ILE A 149 8.32 -25.17 -29.00
N VAL A 150 8.60 -25.83 -27.88
CA VAL A 150 9.43 -27.04 -27.87
C VAL A 150 8.72 -28.17 -28.60
N GLY A 151 7.43 -28.37 -28.36
CA GLY A 151 6.62 -29.40 -29.04
C GLY A 151 6.55 -29.18 -30.57
N SER A 152 6.33 -27.95 -31.02
CA SER A 152 6.36 -27.62 -32.45
C SER A 152 7.74 -27.88 -33.07
N MET A 153 8.82 -27.50 -32.41
CA MET A 153 10.19 -27.74 -32.89
C MET A 153 10.51 -29.24 -32.98
N LEU A 154 10.12 -30.04 -31.97
CA LEU A 154 10.32 -31.49 -31.98
C LEU A 154 9.54 -32.16 -33.12
N ILE A 155 8.28 -31.77 -33.35
CA ILE A 155 7.47 -32.36 -34.44
C ILE A 155 8.05 -31.92 -35.79
N MET A 156 8.38 -30.65 -35.99
CA MET A 156 8.99 -30.16 -37.22
C MET A 156 10.33 -30.88 -37.52
N PHE A 157 11.13 -31.18 -36.49
CA PHE A 157 12.39 -31.94 -36.65
C PHE A 157 12.15 -33.33 -37.22
N THR A 158 11.06 -34.01 -36.84
CA THR A 158 10.70 -35.31 -37.41
C THR A 158 10.25 -35.24 -38.88
N ILE A 159 9.74 -34.07 -39.31
CA ILE A 159 9.29 -33.87 -40.71
C ILE A 159 10.50 -33.53 -41.61
N ASN A 160 11.29 -32.51 -41.23
CA ASN A 160 12.48 -32.14 -41.94
C ASN A 160 13.48 -31.41 -41.01
N TRP A 161 14.58 -32.07 -40.67
CA TRP A 161 15.57 -31.55 -39.72
C TRP A 161 16.31 -30.32 -40.28
N GLN A 162 16.53 -30.22 -41.61
CA GLN A 162 17.29 -29.13 -42.24
C GLN A 162 16.50 -27.81 -42.09
N LEU A 163 15.22 -27.82 -42.44
CA LEU A 163 14.36 -26.63 -42.33
C LEU A 163 14.12 -26.25 -40.84
N THR A 164 14.00 -27.25 -39.95
CA THR A 164 13.89 -27.02 -38.51
C THR A 164 15.14 -26.36 -37.93
N LEU A 165 16.35 -26.76 -38.41
CA LEU A 165 17.61 -26.14 -37.97
C LEU A 165 17.66 -24.66 -38.38
N VAL A 166 17.20 -24.31 -39.59
CA VAL A 166 17.10 -22.90 -40.00
C VAL A 166 16.22 -22.10 -39.04
N LEU A 167 15.05 -22.63 -38.65
CA LEU A 167 14.17 -21.98 -37.70
C LEU A 167 14.76 -21.95 -36.28
N ALA A 168 15.48 -22.99 -35.87
CA ALA A 168 16.16 -23.06 -34.58
C ALA A 168 17.27 -21.98 -34.43
N VAL A 169 17.87 -21.55 -35.55
CA VAL A 169 18.82 -20.41 -35.55
C VAL A 169 18.10 -19.07 -35.66
N LEU A 170 17.06 -19.01 -36.51
CA LEU A 170 16.34 -17.76 -36.78
C LEU A 170 15.55 -17.27 -35.54
N LEU A 171 14.91 -18.18 -34.80
CA LEU A 171 14.07 -17.87 -33.64
C LEU A 171 14.85 -17.18 -32.52
N PRO A 172 16.02 -17.67 -32.04
CA PRO A 172 16.83 -16.94 -31.07
C PRO A 172 17.32 -15.58 -31.57
N LEU A 173 17.66 -15.47 -32.87
CA LEU A 173 18.08 -14.21 -33.47
C LEU A 173 16.95 -13.17 -33.45
N CYS A 174 15.76 -13.57 -33.83
CA CYS A 174 14.56 -12.73 -33.75
C CYS A 174 14.23 -12.34 -32.32
N LEU A 175 14.34 -13.27 -31.38
CA LEU A 175 14.11 -13.01 -29.96
C LEU A 175 15.15 -12.03 -29.41
N TRP A 176 16.45 -12.22 -29.73
CA TRP A 176 17.50 -11.30 -29.32
C TRP A 176 17.28 -9.88 -29.84
N PHE A 177 16.91 -9.75 -31.13
CA PHE A 177 16.59 -8.45 -31.72
C PHE A 177 15.41 -7.77 -31.01
N THR A 178 14.33 -8.53 -30.78
CA THR A 178 13.13 -8.04 -30.09
C THR A 178 13.45 -7.59 -28.67
N LEU A 179 14.24 -8.38 -27.92
CA LEU A 179 14.66 -8.03 -26.56
C LEU A 179 15.53 -6.76 -26.53
N LYS A 180 16.44 -6.58 -27.51
CA LYS A 180 17.26 -5.36 -27.64
C LYS A 180 16.41 -4.11 -27.88
N CYS A 181 15.40 -4.20 -28.74
CA CYS A 181 14.45 -3.11 -28.97
C CYS A 181 13.63 -2.81 -27.71
N ARG A 182 13.24 -3.86 -26.96
CA ARG A 182 12.48 -3.73 -25.72
C ARG A 182 13.25 -3.01 -24.63
N VAL A 183 14.55 -3.27 -24.45
CA VAL A 183 15.37 -2.56 -23.46
C VAL A 183 15.32 -1.05 -23.71
N LYS A 184 15.53 -0.60 -24.96
CA LYS A 184 15.42 0.82 -25.30
C LYS A 184 14.04 1.42 -25.00
N MET A 185 12.97 0.68 -25.31
CA MET A 185 11.60 1.09 -25.02
C MET A 185 11.37 1.21 -23.50
N LYS A 186 11.91 0.26 -22.71
CA LYS A 186 11.85 0.30 -21.24
C LYS A 186 12.52 1.55 -20.68
N ASP A 187 13.73 1.87 -21.15
CA ASP A 187 14.47 3.05 -20.68
C ASP A 187 13.69 4.34 -20.98
N ALA A 188 13.13 4.46 -22.18
CA ALA A 188 12.27 5.58 -22.55
C ALA A 188 11.00 5.64 -21.70
N ASN A 189 10.40 4.50 -21.34
CA ASN A 189 9.23 4.44 -20.45
C ASN A 189 9.55 4.88 -19.02
N MET A 190 10.74 4.53 -18.53
CA MET A 190 11.20 4.99 -17.20
C MET A 190 11.36 6.52 -17.18
N GLU A 191 11.86 7.13 -18.26
CA GLU A 191 11.94 8.59 -18.36
C GLU A 191 10.54 9.23 -18.39
N VAL A 192 9.57 8.63 -19.09
CA VAL A 192 8.16 9.06 -19.04
C VAL A 192 7.62 9.03 -17.62
N LYS A 193 7.84 7.94 -16.87
CA LYS A 193 7.41 7.82 -15.46
C LYS A 193 8.07 8.90 -14.59
N ARG A 194 9.36 9.18 -14.80
CA ARG A 194 10.08 10.25 -14.09
C ARG A 194 9.48 11.62 -14.35
N LYS A 195 9.18 11.95 -15.63
CA LYS A 195 8.55 13.23 -15.99
C LYS A 195 7.10 13.33 -15.54
N MET A 196 6.38 12.20 -15.46
CA MET A 196 5.05 12.16 -14.85
C MET A 196 5.10 12.51 -13.37
N GLY A 197 6.13 12.07 -12.63
CA GLY A 197 6.35 12.49 -11.23
C GLY A 197 6.49 14.01 -11.10
N VAL A 198 7.17 14.68 -12.05
CA VAL A 198 7.28 16.15 -12.07
C VAL A 198 5.91 16.80 -12.29
N ILE A 199 5.06 16.24 -13.19
CA ILE A 199 3.69 16.71 -13.41
C ILE A 199 2.87 16.56 -12.12
N TYR A 200 2.92 15.39 -11.45
CA TYR A 200 2.20 15.18 -10.20
C TYR A 200 2.57 16.21 -9.14
N SER A 201 3.87 16.49 -8.99
CA SER A 201 4.33 17.52 -8.04
C SER A 201 3.83 18.92 -8.41
N ALA A 202 3.83 19.29 -9.70
CA ALA A 202 3.32 20.56 -10.16
C ALA A 202 1.79 20.68 -9.95
N LEU A 203 1.04 19.61 -10.22
CA LEU A 203 -0.40 19.54 -10.00
C LEU A 203 -0.75 19.60 -8.51
N GLU A 204 -0.07 18.82 -7.68
CA GLU A 204 -0.28 18.83 -6.23
C GLU A 204 -0.06 20.23 -5.64
N ASN A 205 1.04 20.88 -6.00
CA ASN A 205 1.33 22.24 -5.56
C ASN A 205 0.31 23.25 -6.09
N GLY A 206 -0.03 23.21 -7.39
CA GLY A 206 -0.96 24.15 -8.00
C GLY A 206 -2.39 24.01 -7.50
N VAL A 207 -2.87 22.76 -7.29
CA VAL A 207 -4.23 22.50 -6.79
C VAL A 207 -4.34 22.76 -5.29
N SER A 208 -3.39 22.27 -4.50
CA SER A 208 -3.37 22.50 -3.04
C SER A 208 -3.15 23.97 -2.71
N GLY A 209 -2.32 24.67 -3.50
CA GLY A 209 -2.02 26.08 -3.35
C GLY A 209 -2.97 27.03 -4.07
N VAL A 210 -4.08 26.56 -4.67
CA VAL A 210 -4.96 27.38 -5.52
C VAL A 210 -5.52 28.63 -4.83
N ARG A 211 -5.85 28.52 -3.53
CA ARG A 211 -6.33 29.66 -2.75
C ARG A 211 -5.25 30.75 -2.63
N THR A 212 -4.02 30.34 -2.38
CA THR A 212 -2.86 31.25 -2.30
C THR A 212 -2.58 31.88 -3.65
N ALA A 213 -2.54 31.07 -4.72
CA ALA A 213 -2.33 31.57 -6.08
C ALA A 213 -3.37 32.64 -6.45
N LYS A 214 -4.65 32.39 -6.15
CA LYS A 214 -5.74 33.37 -6.35
C LYS A 214 -5.62 34.61 -5.47
N ALA A 215 -5.27 34.44 -4.18
CA ALA A 215 -5.12 35.56 -3.25
C ALA A 215 -4.01 36.53 -3.70
N PHE A 216 -2.97 36.03 -4.36
CA PHE A 216 -1.86 36.82 -4.88
C PHE A 216 -1.96 37.12 -6.39
N ALA A 217 -3.06 36.75 -7.06
CA ALA A 217 -3.27 36.88 -8.50
C ALA A 217 -2.13 36.28 -9.35
N ASN A 218 -1.59 35.15 -8.94
CA ASN A 218 -0.44 34.46 -9.54
C ASN A 218 -0.82 33.19 -10.32
N GLU A 219 -2.05 33.07 -10.82
CA GLU A 219 -2.52 31.91 -11.60
C GLU A 219 -1.69 31.70 -12.88
N ALA A 220 -1.25 32.80 -13.50
CA ALA A 220 -0.41 32.74 -14.69
C ALA A 220 0.97 32.10 -14.39
N LEU A 221 1.57 32.37 -13.22
CA LEU A 221 2.81 31.76 -12.79
C LEU A 221 2.67 30.26 -12.57
N GLU A 222 1.61 29.83 -11.90
CA GLU A 222 1.35 28.41 -11.68
C GLU A 222 1.07 27.68 -12.98
N LYS A 223 0.32 28.30 -13.91
CA LYS A 223 0.11 27.77 -15.25
C LYS A 223 1.43 27.61 -16.00
N GLN A 224 2.33 28.59 -15.94
CA GLN A 224 3.66 28.51 -16.60
C GLN A 224 4.51 27.34 -16.04
N LYS A 225 4.49 27.12 -14.71
CA LYS A 225 5.17 25.98 -14.09
C LYS A 225 4.62 24.65 -14.58
N PHE A 226 3.28 24.54 -14.64
CA PHE A 226 2.62 23.35 -15.16
C PHE A 226 2.93 23.11 -16.63
N ASP A 227 2.85 24.15 -17.49
CA ASP A 227 3.14 24.06 -18.91
C ASP A 227 4.58 23.57 -19.16
N ALA A 228 5.56 24.05 -18.38
CA ALA A 228 6.94 23.59 -18.45
C ALA A 228 7.09 22.09 -18.10
N ALA A 229 6.42 21.65 -17.02
CA ALA A 229 6.41 20.23 -16.62
C ALA A 229 5.73 19.35 -17.69
N ASN A 230 4.62 19.83 -18.26
CA ASN A 230 3.87 19.13 -19.30
C ASN A 230 4.64 19.03 -20.61
N ASP A 231 5.42 20.05 -20.97
CA ASP A 231 6.28 20.02 -22.17
C ASP A 231 7.43 19.02 -22.01
N MET A 232 8.04 18.93 -20.83
CA MET A 232 9.04 17.89 -20.54
C MET A 232 8.46 16.48 -20.67
N TYR A 233 7.25 16.25 -20.10
CA TYR A 233 6.53 14.98 -20.25
C TYR A 233 6.21 14.67 -21.71
N ARG A 234 5.68 15.66 -22.46
CA ARG A 234 5.36 15.52 -23.87
C ARG A 234 6.59 15.12 -24.70
N GLY A 235 7.75 15.69 -24.40
CA GLY A 235 9.03 15.32 -25.02
C GLY A 235 9.41 13.87 -24.75
N ALA A 236 9.39 13.45 -23.48
CA ALA A 236 9.68 12.08 -23.07
C ALA A 236 8.69 11.07 -23.69
N LYS A 237 7.40 11.42 -23.75
CA LYS A 237 6.35 10.57 -24.32
C LYS A 237 6.51 10.38 -25.83
N LYS A 238 6.94 11.41 -26.56
CA LYS A 238 7.26 11.30 -27.99
C LYS A 238 8.43 10.34 -28.23
N GLU A 239 9.49 10.41 -27.45
CA GLU A 239 10.63 9.48 -27.57
C GLU A 239 10.24 8.04 -27.20
N TYR A 240 9.41 7.87 -26.16
CA TYR A 240 8.83 6.56 -25.84
C TYR A 240 8.04 5.97 -27.01
N TYR A 241 7.15 6.75 -27.66
CA TYR A 241 6.38 6.26 -28.79
C TYR A 241 7.26 5.94 -30.01
N LYS A 242 8.35 6.65 -30.20
CA LYS A 242 9.34 6.34 -31.26
C LYS A 242 10.03 4.99 -30.99
N THR A 243 10.48 4.76 -29.75
CA THR A 243 11.09 3.47 -29.37
C THR A 243 10.07 2.33 -29.35
N MET A 244 8.83 2.59 -28.95
CA MET A 244 7.71 1.66 -29.01
C MET A 244 7.39 1.29 -30.48
N GLY A 245 7.37 2.26 -31.37
CA GLY A 245 7.20 2.03 -32.81
C GLY A 245 8.28 1.11 -33.37
N ALA A 246 9.54 1.36 -33.03
CA ALA A 246 10.65 0.50 -33.43
C ALA A 246 10.53 -0.93 -32.87
N PHE A 247 10.11 -1.08 -31.62
CA PHE A 247 9.85 -2.39 -31.00
C PHE A 247 8.71 -3.13 -31.71
N MET A 248 7.56 -2.49 -31.90
CA MET A 248 6.40 -3.09 -32.56
C MET A 248 6.65 -3.46 -34.01
N SER A 249 7.28 -2.57 -34.77
CA SER A 249 7.68 -2.84 -36.16
C SER A 249 8.73 -3.95 -36.26
N GLY A 250 9.68 -3.98 -35.33
CA GLY A 250 10.68 -5.04 -35.24
C GLY A 250 10.05 -6.40 -34.90
N MET A 251 9.09 -6.44 -33.99
CA MET A 251 8.36 -7.65 -33.65
C MET A 251 7.50 -8.14 -34.84
N GLU A 252 6.81 -7.24 -35.54
CA GLU A 252 6.04 -7.59 -36.73
C GLU A 252 6.93 -8.13 -37.84
N PHE A 253 8.08 -7.48 -38.11
CA PHE A 253 9.06 -7.96 -39.07
C PHE A 253 9.59 -9.35 -38.69
N THR A 254 10.01 -9.57 -37.42
CA THR A 254 10.59 -10.85 -36.97
C THR A 254 9.60 -11.98 -37.01
N THR A 255 8.31 -11.73 -36.72
CA THR A 255 7.25 -12.74 -36.82
C THR A 255 6.81 -12.98 -38.27
N GLY A 256 6.76 -11.94 -39.09
CA GLY A 256 6.38 -12.03 -40.52
C GLY A 256 7.44 -12.66 -41.42
N ILE A 257 8.72 -12.50 -41.11
CA ILE A 257 9.82 -13.07 -41.94
C ILE A 257 9.92 -14.60 -41.79
N MET A 258 9.48 -15.17 -40.66
CA MET A 258 9.58 -16.62 -40.43
C MET A 258 8.82 -17.45 -41.45
N PRO A 259 7.54 -17.21 -41.77
CA PRO A 259 6.84 -17.90 -42.88
C PRO A 259 7.53 -17.71 -44.24
N VAL A 260 8.06 -16.51 -44.52
CA VAL A 260 8.75 -16.22 -45.78
C VAL A 260 9.98 -17.10 -45.91
N VAL A 261 10.80 -17.20 -44.85
CA VAL A 261 12.01 -18.05 -44.84
C VAL A 261 11.62 -19.51 -45.00
N VAL A 262 10.56 -19.98 -44.32
CA VAL A 262 10.06 -21.35 -44.46
C VAL A 262 9.64 -21.65 -45.90
N ILE A 263 8.91 -20.76 -46.56
CA ILE A 263 8.46 -20.92 -47.94
C ILE A 263 9.66 -20.90 -48.88
N ALA A 264 10.60 -19.99 -48.71
CA ALA A 264 11.78 -19.87 -49.57
C ALA A 264 12.70 -21.12 -49.49
N VAL A 265 13.09 -21.49 -48.25
CA VAL A 265 13.97 -22.67 -48.02
C VAL A 265 13.24 -23.97 -48.34
N GLY A 266 11.97 -24.08 -47.95
CA GLY A 266 11.11 -25.22 -48.26
C GLY A 266 10.93 -25.39 -49.79
N GLY A 267 10.78 -24.28 -50.53
CA GLY A 267 10.73 -24.30 -51.99
C GLY A 267 12.00 -24.89 -52.60
N VAL A 268 13.17 -24.49 -52.12
CA VAL A 268 14.46 -25.06 -52.58
C VAL A 268 14.54 -26.56 -52.26
N LEU A 269 14.06 -26.98 -51.11
CA LEU A 269 14.02 -28.41 -50.76
C LEU A 269 13.05 -29.22 -51.63
N ILE A 270 11.91 -28.62 -52.03
CA ILE A 270 10.94 -29.21 -52.95
C ILE A 270 11.56 -29.37 -54.34
N MET A 271 12.25 -28.31 -54.87
CA MET A 271 12.93 -28.37 -56.15
C MET A 271 13.99 -29.49 -56.18
N ASN A 272 14.61 -29.79 -55.06
CA ASN A 272 15.59 -30.87 -54.90
C ASN A 272 14.94 -32.24 -54.59
N GLY A 273 13.63 -32.37 -54.63
CA GLY A 273 12.91 -33.61 -54.35
C GLY A 273 12.98 -34.12 -52.91
N ARG A 274 13.42 -33.27 -51.96
CA ARG A 274 13.64 -33.64 -50.52
C ARG A 274 12.52 -33.22 -49.59
N PHE A 275 11.42 -32.60 -50.12
CA PHE A 275 10.36 -32.04 -49.31
C PHE A 275 9.04 -32.01 -50.12
N SER A 276 7.90 -32.22 -49.50
CA SER A 276 6.62 -32.17 -50.18
C SER A 276 5.87 -30.84 -49.98
N TYR A 277 4.93 -30.52 -50.86
CA TYR A 277 4.07 -29.33 -50.68
C TYR A 277 3.23 -29.43 -49.40
N ILE A 278 2.78 -30.64 -49.02
CA ILE A 278 2.00 -30.88 -47.78
C ILE A 278 2.89 -30.61 -46.56
N ASP A 279 4.18 -31.03 -46.61
CA ASP A 279 5.12 -30.75 -45.53
C ASP A 279 5.38 -29.24 -45.39
N LEU A 280 5.46 -28.51 -46.51
CA LEU A 280 5.62 -27.04 -46.51
C LEU A 280 4.41 -26.36 -45.85
N ILE A 281 3.19 -26.77 -46.19
CA ILE A 281 1.97 -26.25 -45.55
C ILE A 281 2.00 -26.56 -44.04
N THR A 282 2.40 -27.78 -43.67
CA THR A 282 2.50 -28.17 -42.25
C THR A 282 3.50 -27.33 -41.48
N PHE A 283 4.69 -27.06 -42.04
CA PHE A 283 5.67 -26.17 -41.45
C PHE A 283 5.14 -24.75 -41.24
N THR A 284 4.41 -24.23 -42.26
CA THR A 284 3.81 -22.89 -42.16
C THR A 284 2.77 -22.82 -41.05
N LEU A 285 1.96 -23.87 -40.88
CA LEU A 285 0.99 -24.00 -39.78
C LEU A 285 1.70 -24.03 -38.41
N TYR A 286 2.79 -24.82 -38.25
CA TYR A 286 3.55 -24.85 -37.01
C TYR A 286 4.22 -23.52 -36.68
N VAL A 287 4.77 -22.83 -37.68
CA VAL A 287 5.32 -21.48 -37.47
C VAL A 287 4.23 -20.53 -36.96
N SER A 288 3.03 -20.59 -37.56
CA SER A 288 1.89 -19.79 -37.08
C SER A 288 1.47 -20.15 -35.64
N THR A 289 1.58 -21.43 -35.27
CA THR A 289 1.24 -21.91 -33.92
C THR A 289 2.17 -21.36 -32.84
N PHE A 290 3.49 -21.22 -33.08
CA PHE A 290 4.40 -20.72 -32.05
C PHE A 290 4.68 -19.21 -32.11
N ILE A 291 4.21 -18.47 -33.12
CA ILE A 291 4.36 -17.00 -33.16
C ILE A 291 3.73 -16.33 -31.93
N ASN A 292 2.50 -16.71 -31.58
CA ASN A 292 1.80 -16.13 -30.43
C ASN A 292 2.49 -16.43 -29.09
N PRO A 293 2.94 -17.66 -28.76
CA PRO A 293 3.82 -17.94 -27.63
C PRO A 293 5.07 -17.05 -27.57
N VAL A 294 5.75 -16.81 -28.69
CA VAL A 294 6.92 -15.92 -28.73
C VAL A 294 6.56 -14.47 -28.34
N ARG A 295 5.44 -13.96 -28.86
CA ARG A 295 4.91 -12.64 -28.47
C ARG A 295 4.56 -12.58 -26.98
N LYS A 296 3.89 -13.62 -26.44
CA LYS A 296 3.55 -13.73 -25.01
C LYS A 296 4.79 -13.73 -24.11
N LEU A 297 5.85 -14.48 -24.46
CA LEU A 297 7.10 -14.47 -23.72
C LEU A 297 7.76 -13.08 -23.67
N ALA A 298 7.69 -12.33 -24.78
CA ALA A 298 8.19 -10.97 -24.81
C ALA A 298 7.40 -10.04 -23.85
N GLN A 299 6.09 -10.22 -23.70
CA GLN A 299 5.24 -9.45 -22.77
C GLN A 299 5.43 -9.92 -21.31
N PHE A 300 5.56 -11.21 -21.10
CA PHE A 300 5.73 -11.81 -19.76
C PHE A 300 6.90 -11.22 -18.96
N ALA A 301 8.01 -10.87 -19.64
CA ALA A 301 9.14 -10.25 -18.94
C ALA A 301 8.77 -8.92 -18.21
N GLU A 302 7.73 -8.20 -18.65
CA GLU A 302 7.24 -7.01 -17.96
C GLU A 302 6.44 -7.38 -16.70
N ILE A 303 5.49 -8.30 -16.84
CA ILE A 303 4.70 -8.83 -15.72
C ILE A 303 5.63 -9.36 -14.63
N TYR A 304 6.66 -10.12 -15.03
CA TYR A 304 7.66 -10.63 -14.09
C TYR A 304 8.40 -9.52 -13.35
N MET A 305 8.90 -8.51 -14.05
CA MET A 305 9.65 -7.42 -13.40
C MET A 305 8.78 -6.58 -12.46
N GLN A 306 7.53 -6.29 -12.85
CA GLN A 306 6.60 -5.51 -12.02
C GLN A 306 6.16 -6.31 -10.80
N GLY A 307 5.75 -7.56 -11.01
CA GLY A 307 5.34 -8.45 -9.93
C GLY A 307 6.48 -8.78 -8.95
N ALA A 308 7.70 -9.05 -9.45
CA ALA A 308 8.86 -9.28 -8.59
C ALA A 308 9.22 -8.04 -7.75
N ALA A 309 9.24 -6.85 -8.36
CA ALA A 309 9.51 -5.61 -7.63
C ALA A 309 8.40 -5.29 -6.61
N GLY A 310 7.12 -5.53 -6.95
CA GLY A 310 6.01 -5.42 -6.00
C GLY A 310 6.17 -6.38 -4.83
N PHE A 311 6.58 -7.62 -5.12
CA PHE A 311 6.78 -8.65 -4.09
C PHE A 311 7.95 -8.33 -3.15
N GLU A 312 9.06 -7.79 -3.66
CA GLU A 312 10.17 -7.31 -2.83
C GLU A 312 9.69 -6.24 -1.84
N ARG A 313 8.92 -5.25 -2.33
CA ARG A 313 8.36 -4.19 -1.47
C ARG A 313 7.32 -4.71 -0.46
N PHE A 314 6.52 -5.70 -0.84
CA PHE A 314 5.64 -6.41 0.09
C PHE A 314 6.44 -7.08 1.21
N LEU A 315 7.52 -7.80 0.86
CA LEU A 315 8.39 -8.46 1.83
C LEU A 315 9.15 -7.48 2.72
N GLU A 316 9.55 -6.31 2.21
CA GLU A 316 10.18 -5.25 3.00
C GLU A 316 9.30 -4.88 4.20
N ILE A 317 8.00 -4.63 3.97
CA ILE A 317 7.08 -4.32 5.07
C ILE A 317 6.84 -5.54 5.95
N MET A 318 6.56 -6.72 5.38
CA MET A 318 6.29 -7.93 6.16
C MET A 318 7.45 -8.42 7.02
N ARG A 319 8.67 -7.98 6.72
CA ARG A 319 9.90 -8.26 7.48
C ARG A 319 10.29 -7.20 8.47
N THR A 320 9.60 -6.06 8.45
CA THR A 320 9.80 -4.99 9.44
C THR A 320 9.21 -5.44 10.77
N ASP A 321 10.02 -5.44 11.82
CA ASP A 321 9.53 -5.75 13.16
C ASP A 321 8.83 -4.56 13.80
N PRO A 322 7.75 -4.79 14.55
CA PRO A 322 7.27 -3.77 15.47
C PRO A 322 8.36 -3.45 16.51
N GLU A 323 8.75 -2.19 16.61
CA GLU A 323 9.74 -1.73 17.60
C GLU A 323 9.21 -1.87 19.02
N ILE A 324 7.89 -1.67 19.20
CA ILE A 324 7.22 -1.74 20.49
C ILE A 324 6.31 -2.98 20.51
N VAL A 325 6.66 -3.93 21.32
CA VAL A 325 5.89 -5.17 21.54
C VAL A 325 5.64 -5.37 23.04
N ASP A 326 4.57 -6.06 23.38
CA ASP A 326 4.32 -6.44 24.76
C ASP A 326 5.33 -7.52 25.18
N ALA A 327 5.94 -7.33 26.36
CA ALA A 327 6.83 -8.34 26.92
C ALA A 327 6.02 -9.62 27.22
N PRO A 328 6.66 -10.81 27.16
CA PRO A 328 5.95 -12.07 27.42
C PRO A 328 5.29 -12.15 28.82
N ASP A 329 5.80 -11.39 29.78
CA ASP A 329 5.33 -11.25 31.16
C ASP A 329 4.57 -9.94 31.40
N ALA A 330 4.25 -9.18 30.35
CA ALA A 330 3.46 -7.96 30.48
C ALA A 330 2.06 -8.23 31.03
N VAL A 331 1.67 -7.40 32.00
CA VAL A 331 0.41 -7.58 32.74
C VAL A 331 -0.66 -6.60 32.32
N ASP A 332 -1.93 -7.01 32.41
CA ASP A 332 -3.07 -6.09 32.37
C ASP A 332 -3.26 -5.53 33.80
N ILE A 333 -3.03 -4.21 33.93
CA ILE A 333 -3.07 -3.53 35.25
C ILE A 333 -4.48 -3.11 35.67
N GLY A 334 -5.52 -3.45 34.88
CA GLY A 334 -6.90 -3.02 35.14
C GLY A 334 -7.05 -1.50 35.19
N ARG A 335 -7.89 -0.97 36.10
CA ARG A 335 -8.07 0.48 36.30
C ARG A 335 -7.03 1.01 37.28
N ILE A 336 -6.26 1.99 36.84
CA ILE A 336 -5.16 2.62 37.58
C ILE A 336 -5.64 3.79 38.45
N ARG A 337 -4.82 4.19 39.44
CA ARG A 337 -5.00 5.45 40.19
C ARG A 337 -4.52 6.66 39.39
N GLY A 338 -3.46 6.46 38.61
CA GLY A 338 -2.94 7.45 37.65
C GLY A 338 -1.74 8.25 38.14
N ASP A 339 -0.90 7.71 39.01
CA ASP A 339 0.40 8.30 39.36
C ASP A 339 1.39 8.01 38.22
N ILE A 340 1.84 9.03 37.50
CA ILE A 340 2.77 8.94 36.37
C ILE A 340 4.11 9.52 36.78
N ALA A 341 5.20 8.76 36.59
CA ALA A 341 6.53 9.28 36.84
C ALA A 341 7.50 8.93 35.70
N LEU A 342 8.30 9.91 35.34
CA LEU A 342 9.48 9.78 34.50
C LEU A 342 10.69 9.86 35.44
N ASN A 343 11.58 8.88 35.42
CA ASN A 343 12.76 8.85 36.27
C ASN A 343 14.01 8.79 35.38
N ASP A 344 14.74 9.88 35.36
CA ASP A 344 15.99 10.05 34.60
C ASP A 344 15.88 9.68 33.12
N VAL A 345 14.81 10.13 32.47
CA VAL A 345 14.46 9.74 31.11
C VAL A 345 15.26 10.53 30.08
N SER A 346 15.97 9.80 29.22
CA SER A 346 16.55 10.32 27.97
C SER A 346 15.90 9.67 26.76
N PHE A 347 15.74 10.43 25.68
CA PHE A 347 15.12 9.94 24.45
C PHE A 347 15.68 10.57 23.18
N THR A 348 15.89 9.71 22.17
CA THR A 348 16.44 10.07 20.86
C THR A 348 15.52 9.60 19.75
N TYR A 349 15.12 10.51 18.84
CA TYR A 349 14.52 10.14 17.55
C TYR A 349 15.65 9.93 16.53
N ASP A 350 15.78 8.72 16.00
CA ASP A 350 16.87 8.34 15.08
C ASP A 350 18.27 8.75 15.60
N SER A 351 18.75 9.95 15.27
CA SER A 351 20.06 10.46 15.68
C SER A 351 20.00 11.77 16.49
N ALA A 352 18.80 12.33 16.71
CA ALA A 352 18.62 13.58 17.43
C ALA A 352 18.09 13.30 18.84
N GLU A 353 18.91 13.56 19.86
CA GLU A 353 18.49 13.47 21.25
C GLU A 353 17.56 14.66 21.57
N VAL A 354 16.36 14.35 22.10
CA VAL A 354 15.30 15.32 22.34
C VAL A 354 15.03 15.53 23.84
N LEU A 355 15.23 14.50 24.65
CA LEU A 355 15.10 14.58 26.11
C LEU A 355 16.39 14.13 26.78
N HIS A 356 16.81 14.88 27.79
CA HIS A 356 18.08 14.69 28.49
C HIS A 356 17.85 14.63 30.01
N HIS A 357 17.86 13.41 30.58
CA HIS A 357 17.76 13.16 32.03
C HIS A 357 16.54 13.85 32.69
N VAL A 358 15.36 13.68 32.07
CA VAL A 358 14.09 14.26 32.55
C VAL A 358 13.55 13.44 33.69
N SER A 359 13.37 14.06 34.88
CA SER A 359 12.67 13.47 36.01
C SER A 359 11.43 14.30 36.34
N LEU A 360 10.23 13.71 36.23
CA LEU A 360 8.96 14.42 36.34
C LEU A 360 7.91 13.50 36.95
N ARG A 361 6.99 14.05 37.78
CA ARG A 361 5.89 13.29 38.35
C ARG A 361 4.58 14.04 38.22
N ALA A 362 3.54 13.36 37.72
CA ALA A 362 2.14 13.77 37.80
C ALA A 362 1.44 12.91 38.85
N GLU A 363 1.16 13.48 40.02
CA GLU A 363 0.52 12.80 41.13
C GLU A 363 -0.93 12.42 40.77
N ALA A 364 -1.40 11.28 41.28
CA ALA A 364 -2.77 10.81 41.05
C ALA A 364 -3.83 11.86 41.41
N GLY A 365 -4.72 12.15 40.48
CA GLY A 365 -5.80 13.13 40.63
C GLY A 365 -5.39 14.60 40.55
N LYS A 366 -4.11 14.91 40.26
CA LYS A 366 -3.59 16.27 40.14
C LYS A 366 -3.31 16.64 38.69
N THR A 367 -3.19 17.95 38.45
CA THR A 367 -2.87 18.51 37.13
C THR A 367 -1.40 18.96 37.08
N LEU A 368 -0.67 18.41 36.11
CA LEU A 368 0.69 18.82 35.76
C LEU A 368 0.66 19.60 34.46
N ALA A 369 1.12 20.83 34.44
CA ALA A 369 1.30 21.64 33.23
C ALA A 369 2.75 21.54 32.70
N LEU A 370 2.88 21.20 31.40
CA LEU A 370 4.16 21.23 30.68
C LEU A 370 4.21 22.47 29.81
N ILE A 371 5.19 23.33 30.03
CA ILE A 371 5.39 24.59 29.29
C ILE A 371 6.81 24.70 28.74
N GLY A 372 7.01 25.61 27.81
CA GLY A 372 8.33 25.89 27.22
C GLY A 372 8.23 26.14 25.70
N PRO A 373 9.34 26.44 25.04
CA PRO A 373 9.37 26.74 23.61
C PRO A 373 8.94 25.53 22.76
N SER A 374 8.50 25.81 21.52
CA SER A 374 8.21 24.75 20.52
C SER A 374 9.48 23.93 20.27
N GLY A 375 9.34 22.61 20.14
CA GLY A 375 10.49 21.71 19.99
C GLY A 375 11.22 21.36 21.30
N GLY A 376 10.78 21.86 22.46
CA GLY A 376 11.42 21.59 23.76
C GLY A 376 11.24 20.15 24.29
N GLY A 377 10.45 19.28 23.64
CA GLY A 377 10.25 17.88 24.06
C GLY A 377 8.92 17.59 24.77
N LYS A 378 8.02 18.57 24.91
CA LYS A 378 6.71 18.41 25.59
C LYS A 378 5.84 17.31 25.01
N THR A 379 5.62 17.30 23.68
CA THR A 379 4.84 16.28 22.97
C THR A 379 5.55 14.91 23.04
N THR A 380 6.88 14.88 23.04
CA THR A 380 7.66 13.65 23.21
C THR A 380 7.38 13.00 24.57
N ILE A 381 7.27 13.76 25.67
CA ILE A 381 6.90 13.23 26.97
C ILE A 381 5.53 12.54 26.91
N SER A 382 4.54 13.15 26.28
CA SER A 382 3.21 12.54 26.12
C SER A 382 3.24 11.22 25.33
N GLN A 383 4.07 11.16 24.29
CA GLN A 383 4.23 9.96 23.47
C GLN A 383 4.92 8.81 24.23
N LEU A 384 5.90 9.12 25.09
CA LEU A 384 6.57 8.15 25.96
C LEU A 384 5.63 7.60 27.03
N ILE A 385 4.78 8.45 27.63
CA ILE A 385 3.75 8.02 28.60
C ILE A 385 2.73 7.04 27.96
N MET A 386 2.35 7.30 26.70
CA MET A 386 1.48 6.40 25.91
C MET A 386 2.20 5.16 25.38
N ARG A 387 3.50 5.07 25.61
CA ARG A 387 4.40 4.06 25.04
C ARG A 387 4.20 3.92 23.51
N PHE A 388 4.22 5.07 22.80
CA PHE A 388 4.33 5.08 21.35
C PHE A 388 5.79 4.86 20.92
N TYR A 389 6.73 5.20 21.83
CA TYR A 389 8.16 4.93 21.77
C TYR A 389 8.63 4.44 23.14
N ASP A 390 9.66 3.64 23.19
CA ASP A 390 10.36 3.30 24.43
C ASP A 390 11.50 4.32 24.68
N VAL A 391 11.81 4.58 25.93
CA VAL A 391 12.87 5.49 26.34
C VAL A 391 14.26 4.95 25.92
N SER A 392 15.19 5.84 25.59
CA SER A 392 16.59 5.45 25.33
C SER A 392 17.33 5.10 26.62
N ASP A 393 17.06 5.84 27.71
CA ASP A 393 17.56 5.59 29.04
C ASP A 393 16.53 6.04 30.09
N GLY A 394 16.60 5.51 31.32
CA GLY A 394 15.62 5.75 32.37
C GLY A 394 14.37 4.91 32.28
N ILE A 395 13.33 5.30 33.02
CA ILE A 395 12.06 4.59 33.10
C ILE A 395 10.86 5.53 33.18
N VAL A 396 9.77 5.13 32.52
CA VAL A 396 8.44 5.72 32.70
C VAL A 396 7.60 4.74 33.49
N THR A 397 6.97 5.22 34.57
CA THR A 397 6.14 4.36 35.43
C THR A 397 4.70 4.87 35.52
N VAL A 398 3.76 3.93 35.67
CA VAL A 398 2.35 4.16 35.96
C VAL A 398 2.01 3.40 37.24
N ASP A 399 1.58 4.12 38.28
CA ASP A 399 1.33 3.60 39.63
C ASP A 399 2.53 2.78 40.17
N GLY A 400 3.77 3.22 39.83
CA GLY A 400 5.02 2.57 40.23
C GLY A 400 5.46 1.39 39.35
N THR A 401 4.66 0.98 38.35
CA THR A 401 5.00 -0.09 37.41
C THR A 401 5.58 0.48 36.12
N ASP A 402 6.72 -0.04 35.66
CA ASP A 402 7.33 0.34 34.37
C ASP A 402 6.35 0.04 33.23
N VAL A 403 6.14 1.04 32.35
CA VAL A 403 5.22 0.90 31.19
C VAL A 403 5.61 -0.24 30.26
N ARG A 404 6.87 -0.67 30.24
CA ARG A 404 7.36 -1.81 29.44
C ARG A 404 6.84 -3.17 29.96
N GLY A 405 6.52 -3.25 31.25
CA GLY A 405 5.91 -4.43 31.88
C GLY A 405 4.39 -4.43 31.83
N ILE A 406 3.76 -3.41 31.21
CA ILE A 406 2.31 -3.30 31.07
C ILE A 406 1.93 -3.59 29.60
N THR A 407 0.83 -4.32 29.39
CA THR A 407 0.33 -4.51 28.01
C THR A 407 -0.11 -3.17 27.42
N GLN A 408 0.26 -2.89 26.15
CA GLN A 408 -0.10 -1.64 25.47
C GLN A 408 -1.60 -1.36 25.50
N ALA A 409 -2.40 -2.41 25.34
CA ALA A 409 -3.87 -2.31 25.39
C ALA A 409 -4.35 -1.82 26.77
N SER A 410 -3.81 -2.37 27.86
CA SER A 410 -4.15 -1.96 29.23
C SER A 410 -3.69 -0.53 29.53
N LEU A 411 -2.45 -0.20 29.17
CA LEU A 411 -1.91 1.17 29.35
C LEU A 411 -2.79 2.20 28.63
N ARG A 412 -3.00 2.00 27.32
CA ARG A 412 -3.75 2.93 26.47
C ARG A 412 -5.24 3.00 26.80
N ARG A 413 -5.83 1.93 27.37
CA ARG A 413 -7.21 1.95 27.87
C ARG A 413 -7.37 2.95 29.02
N ASN A 414 -6.36 3.08 29.86
CA ASN A 414 -6.36 3.94 31.04
C ASN A 414 -5.97 5.40 30.78
N ILE A 415 -5.49 5.74 29.57
CA ILE A 415 -5.04 7.08 29.22
C ILE A 415 -5.92 7.63 28.10
N GLY A 416 -6.50 8.81 28.29
CA GLY A 416 -7.21 9.58 27.25
C GLY A 416 -6.29 10.67 26.72
N ILE A 417 -6.26 10.85 25.40
CA ILE A 417 -5.51 11.92 24.77
C ILE A 417 -6.43 12.83 23.95
N ILE A 418 -6.26 14.12 24.09
CA ILE A 418 -6.85 15.15 23.22
C ILE A 418 -5.71 15.85 22.54
N GLN A 419 -5.58 15.66 21.22
CA GLN A 419 -4.50 16.19 20.39
C GLN A 419 -4.90 17.53 19.78
N GLN A 420 -3.90 18.34 19.42
CA GLN A 420 -4.08 19.60 18.71
C GLN A 420 -4.77 19.38 17.35
N ASP A 421 -4.24 18.47 16.55
CA ASP A 421 -4.82 18.06 15.26
C ASP A 421 -5.73 16.84 15.44
N VAL A 422 -7.02 17.10 15.52
CA VAL A 422 -8.01 16.04 15.76
C VAL A 422 -8.33 15.31 14.48
N TYR A 423 -8.04 13.99 14.44
CA TYR A 423 -8.40 13.15 13.31
C TYR A 423 -9.87 12.69 13.39
N MET A 424 -10.63 12.94 12.32
CA MET A 424 -11.99 12.46 12.13
C MET A 424 -12.01 11.36 11.08
N PHE A 425 -12.63 10.23 11.42
CA PHE A 425 -12.88 9.16 10.46
C PHE A 425 -14.04 9.54 9.56
N ALA A 426 -13.98 9.14 8.29
CA ALA A 426 -15.12 9.25 7.39
C ALA A 426 -16.27 8.40 7.93
N GLY A 427 -17.44 9.03 8.14
CA GLY A 427 -18.59 8.40 8.79
C GLY A 427 -19.50 9.44 9.42
N THR A 428 -20.38 9.00 10.33
CA THR A 428 -21.32 9.86 11.05
C THR A 428 -20.70 10.47 12.31
N VAL A 429 -21.34 11.49 12.87
CA VAL A 429 -21.00 12.06 14.18
C VAL A 429 -21.04 10.96 15.27
N ARG A 430 -22.11 10.14 15.25
CA ARG A 430 -22.31 9.01 16.16
C ARG A 430 -21.14 8.03 16.13
N GLU A 431 -20.73 7.58 14.96
CA GLU A 431 -19.61 6.65 14.79
C GLU A 431 -18.31 7.24 15.30
N ASN A 432 -18.09 8.52 15.05
CA ASN A 432 -16.90 9.22 15.52
C ASN A 432 -16.83 9.38 17.02
N ILE A 433 -17.95 9.62 17.72
CA ILE A 433 -17.98 9.65 19.20
C ILE A 433 -17.84 8.23 19.76
N ARG A 434 -18.55 7.24 19.19
CA ARG A 434 -18.50 5.83 19.61
C ARG A 434 -17.09 5.23 19.51
N TYR A 435 -16.20 5.80 18.69
CA TYR A 435 -14.81 5.37 18.60
C TYR A 435 -14.08 5.40 19.95
N GLY A 436 -14.50 6.24 20.90
CA GLY A 436 -13.99 6.27 22.27
C GLY A 436 -14.27 4.98 23.06
N ARG A 437 -15.41 4.33 22.81
CA ARG A 437 -15.83 3.05 23.37
C ARG A 437 -16.82 2.38 22.41
N PRO A 438 -16.39 1.37 21.62
CA PRO A 438 -17.18 0.77 20.55
C PRO A 438 -18.49 0.10 20.99
N ASP A 439 -18.55 -0.38 22.23
CA ASP A 439 -19.70 -1.05 22.87
C ASP A 439 -20.67 -0.09 23.59
N ALA A 440 -20.44 1.23 23.48
CA ALA A 440 -21.30 2.23 24.11
C ALA A 440 -22.71 2.28 23.50
N THR A 441 -23.70 2.50 24.37
CA THR A 441 -25.08 2.72 23.94
C THR A 441 -25.28 4.09 23.34
N ASP A 442 -26.40 4.30 22.64
CA ASP A 442 -26.71 5.61 22.03
C ASP A 442 -26.94 6.68 23.10
N GLU A 443 -27.52 6.32 24.24
CA GLU A 443 -27.73 7.21 25.38
C GLU A 443 -26.42 7.69 25.98
N GLU A 444 -25.42 6.81 26.09
CA GLU A 444 -24.07 7.15 26.56
C GLU A 444 -23.35 8.08 25.57
N ILE A 445 -23.55 7.89 24.27
CA ILE A 445 -23.00 8.77 23.22
C ILE A 445 -23.61 10.16 23.34
N VAL A 446 -24.93 10.25 23.52
CA VAL A 446 -25.63 11.53 23.68
C VAL A 446 -25.17 12.24 24.96
N GLU A 447 -25.00 11.52 26.06
CA GLU A 447 -24.50 12.09 27.32
C GLU A 447 -23.05 12.58 27.20
N ALA A 448 -22.18 11.82 26.54
CA ALA A 448 -20.81 12.26 26.26
C ALA A 448 -20.78 13.54 25.40
N ALA A 449 -21.68 13.65 24.42
CA ALA A 449 -21.81 14.86 23.60
C ALA A 449 -22.35 16.06 24.40
N ARG A 450 -23.25 15.85 25.37
CA ARG A 450 -23.73 16.89 26.28
C ARG A 450 -22.62 17.40 27.18
N LEU A 451 -21.85 16.49 27.77
CA LEU A 451 -20.69 16.84 28.60
C LEU A 451 -19.63 17.61 27.83
N ALA A 452 -19.50 17.34 26.52
CA ALA A 452 -18.61 18.05 25.61
C ALA A 452 -19.22 19.34 25.03
N GLU A 453 -20.38 19.80 25.49
CA GLU A 453 -21.08 21.01 24.99
C GLU A 453 -21.34 20.98 23.47
N LEU A 454 -21.64 19.79 22.92
CA LEU A 454 -21.81 19.59 21.48
C LEU A 454 -23.21 19.13 21.06
N HIS A 455 -24.01 18.60 22.00
CA HIS A 455 -25.33 18.00 21.73
C HIS A 455 -26.26 18.92 20.92
N ASP A 456 -26.42 20.16 21.36
CA ASP A 456 -27.35 21.12 20.74
C ASP A 456 -26.93 21.47 19.30
N GLU A 457 -25.64 21.53 19.03
CA GLU A 457 -25.14 21.76 17.67
C GLU A 457 -25.34 20.53 16.77
N ILE A 458 -25.17 19.32 17.32
CA ILE A 458 -25.45 18.08 16.57
C ILE A 458 -26.94 18.03 16.20
N MET A 459 -27.83 18.39 17.11
CA MET A 459 -29.28 18.40 16.85
C MET A 459 -29.72 19.44 15.82
N GLN A 460 -28.89 20.43 15.53
CA GLN A 460 -29.11 21.40 14.45
C GLN A 460 -28.58 20.93 13.09
N MET A 461 -27.82 19.82 13.04
CA MET A 461 -27.39 19.22 11.78
C MET A 461 -28.57 18.50 11.10
N PRO A 462 -28.57 18.38 9.76
CA PRO A 462 -29.72 17.82 9.02
C PRO A 462 -30.20 16.46 9.53
N ASP A 463 -29.26 15.54 9.86
CA ASP A 463 -29.55 14.18 10.32
C ASP A 463 -29.10 13.96 11.79
N GLY A 464 -28.89 15.05 12.56
CA GLY A 464 -28.45 14.97 13.94
C GLY A 464 -27.18 14.14 14.11
N TYR A 465 -27.21 13.14 14.99
CA TYR A 465 -26.07 12.23 15.23
C TYR A 465 -25.70 11.36 14.03
N ASP A 466 -26.60 11.16 13.07
CA ASP A 466 -26.37 10.36 11.88
C ASP A 466 -25.87 11.23 10.69
N SER A 467 -25.65 12.53 10.93
CA SER A 467 -25.05 13.44 9.95
C SER A 467 -23.64 12.95 9.56
N TYR A 468 -23.42 12.78 8.25
CA TYR A 468 -22.13 12.40 7.69
C TYR A 468 -21.17 13.59 7.70
N ILE A 469 -19.96 13.40 8.21
CA ILE A 469 -18.99 14.50 8.42
C ILE A 469 -17.89 14.59 7.36
N GLY A 470 -17.88 13.69 6.38
CA GLY A 470 -16.88 13.66 5.31
C GLY A 470 -15.51 13.15 5.73
N GLU A 471 -14.60 13.05 4.75
CA GLU A 471 -13.21 12.68 5.02
C GLU A 471 -12.54 13.76 5.89
N ARG A 472 -11.83 13.31 6.93
CA ARG A 472 -11.17 14.18 7.93
C ARG A 472 -12.10 15.23 8.54
N GLY A 473 -13.42 14.99 8.52
CA GLY A 473 -14.41 15.91 9.05
C GLY A 473 -14.44 17.24 8.34
N VAL A 474 -14.30 17.27 7.02
CA VAL A 474 -14.24 18.51 6.21
C VAL A 474 -15.49 19.38 6.39
N MET A 475 -16.62 18.80 6.77
CA MET A 475 -17.88 19.49 7.01
C MET A 475 -18.00 20.10 8.41
N LEU A 476 -17.02 19.87 9.30
CA LEU A 476 -17.03 20.35 10.68
C LEU A 476 -16.10 21.55 10.86
N SER A 477 -16.50 22.48 11.72
CA SER A 477 -15.59 23.52 12.22
C SER A 477 -14.50 22.93 13.11
N GLY A 478 -13.39 23.66 13.29
CA GLY A 478 -12.31 23.25 14.21
C GLY A 478 -12.83 22.98 15.62
N GLY A 479 -13.69 23.85 16.14
CA GLY A 479 -14.29 23.69 17.47
C GLY A 479 -15.22 22.47 17.60
N GLN A 480 -15.94 22.10 16.53
CA GLN A 480 -16.76 20.89 16.52
C GLN A 480 -15.88 19.62 16.55
N LYS A 481 -14.82 19.58 15.75
CA LYS A 481 -13.84 18.47 15.76
C LYS A 481 -13.24 18.28 17.15
N GLN A 482 -12.84 19.40 17.78
CA GLN A 482 -12.26 19.38 19.12
C GLN A 482 -13.26 18.80 20.14
N ARG A 483 -14.53 19.26 20.12
CA ARG A 483 -15.56 18.76 21.04
C ARG A 483 -15.96 17.31 20.77
N ILE A 484 -15.91 16.83 19.52
CA ILE A 484 -16.06 15.39 19.24
C ILE A 484 -14.90 14.61 19.89
N SER A 485 -13.67 15.12 19.81
CA SER A 485 -12.53 14.48 20.50
C SER A 485 -12.71 14.45 22.02
N ILE A 486 -13.21 15.53 22.60
CA ILE A 486 -13.54 15.60 24.04
C ILE A 486 -14.66 14.60 24.38
N ALA A 487 -15.71 14.51 23.54
CA ALA A 487 -16.79 13.51 23.73
C ALA A 487 -16.27 12.06 23.67
N ARG A 488 -15.33 11.75 22.77
CA ARG A 488 -14.65 10.44 22.75
C ARG A 488 -13.98 10.11 24.08
N VAL A 489 -13.32 11.10 24.69
CA VAL A 489 -12.62 10.91 25.97
C VAL A 489 -13.59 10.82 27.13
N PHE A 490 -14.68 11.59 27.16
CA PHE A 490 -15.76 11.41 28.14
C PHE A 490 -16.35 10.00 28.10
N LEU A 491 -16.63 9.51 26.88
CA LEU A 491 -17.18 8.17 26.66
C LEU A 491 -16.21 7.07 27.10
N LYS A 492 -14.91 7.24 26.86
CA LYS A 492 -13.84 6.33 27.30
C LYS A 492 -13.64 6.34 28.81
N ASN A 493 -13.84 7.47 29.49
CA ASN A 493 -13.72 7.69 30.92
C ASN A 493 -12.41 7.18 31.56
N PRO A 494 -11.24 7.61 31.07
CA PRO A 494 -9.95 7.17 31.59
C PRO A 494 -9.56 7.91 32.88
N PRO A 495 -8.76 7.28 33.77
CA PRO A 495 -8.25 7.94 34.99
C PRO A 495 -7.12 8.95 34.71
N VAL A 496 -6.44 8.86 33.58
CA VAL A 496 -5.36 9.76 33.15
C VAL A 496 -5.73 10.47 31.88
N LEU A 497 -5.43 11.77 31.80
CA LEU A 497 -5.65 12.62 30.65
C LEU A 497 -4.35 13.25 30.16
N ILE A 498 -4.16 13.29 28.85
CA ILE A 498 -3.12 14.07 28.20
C ILE A 498 -3.81 15.07 27.28
N LEU A 499 -3.59 16.37 27.52
CA LEU A 499 -4.20 17.46 26.78
C LEU A 499 -3.11 18.22 26.04
N ASP A 500 -3.06 18.08 24.72
CA ASP A 500 -2.06 18.76 23.87
C ASP A 500 -2.73 19.93 23.13
N GLU A 501 -2.48 21.14 23.57
CA GLU A 501 -2.90 22.44 22.97
C GLU A 501 -4.36 22.48 22.46
N ALA A 502 -5.29 22.06 23.26
CA ALA A 502 -6.69 21.80 22.88
C ALA A 502 -7.51 23.03 22.41
N THR A 503 -6.95 24.25 22.32
CA THR A 503 -7.72 25.49 22.09
C THR A 503 -7.11 26.50 21.10
N SER A 504 -6.07 26.15 20.34
CA SER A 504 -5.47 27.06 19.36
C SER A 504 -6.42 27.37 18.17
N ALA A 505 -6.49 28.65 17.74
CA ALA A 505 -7.20 29.13 16.57
C ALA A 505 -8.76 29.06 16.59
N LEU A 506 -9.39 29.19 17.78
CA LEU A 506 -10.84 29.20 17.95
C LEU A 506 -11.36 30.60 18.33
N ASP A 507 -12.63 30.87 18.01
CA ASP A 507 -13.31 32.07 18.51
C ASP A 507 -13.54 32.00 20.04
N THR A 508 -13.61 33.15 20.69
CA THR A 508 -13.68 33.28 22.16
C THR A 508 -14.87 32.54 22.78
N VAL A 509 -16.01 32.42 22.09
CA VAL A 509 -17.21 31.75 22.62
C VAL A 509 -17.01 30.23 22.60
N THR A 510 -16.57 29.70 21.47
CA THR A 510 -16.25 28.27 21.27
C THR A 510 -15.12 27.84 22.23
N GLU A 511 -14.11 28.69 22.41
CA GLU A 511 -13.03 28.47 23.35
C GLU A 511 -13.53 28.30 24.78
N ARG A 512 -14.39 29.20 25.28
CA ARG A 512 -14.96 29.10 26.63
C ARG A 512 -15.75 27.80 26.84
N ARG A 513 -16.50 27.36 25.84
CA ARG A 513 -17.24 26.07 25.90
C ARG A 513 -16.28 24.89 25.98
N ILE A 514 -15.24 24.88 25.17
CA ILE A 514 -14.20 23.85 25.18
C ILE A 514 -13.50 23.82 26.54
N GLN A 515 -13.10 24.99 27.08
CA GLN A 515 -12.44 25.08 28.38
C GLN A 515 -13.35 24.56 29.49
N ALA A 516 -14.63 24.93 29.52
CA ALA A 516 -15.58 24.42 30.51
C ALA A 516 -15.78 22.90 30.41
N SER A 517 -15.71 22.33 29.21
CA SER A 517 -15.77 20.88 28.99
C SER A 517 -14.49 20.20 29.46
N LEU A 518 -13.31 20.79 29.22
CA LEU A 518 -12.02 20.28 29.69
C LEU A 518 -11.91 20.35 31.20
N ASP A 519 -12.33 21.45 31.83
CA ASP A 519 -12.31 21.61 33.28
C ASP A 519 -13.17 20.52 33.94
N ARG A 520 -14.37 20.25 33.40
CA ARG A 520 -15.21 19.11 33.86
C ARG A 520 -14.55 17.75 33.65
N LEU A 521 -13.86 17.58 32.52
CA LEU A 521 -13.19 16.34 32.20
C LEU A 521 -12.02 16.06 33.15
N CYS A 522 -11.29 17.10 33.60
CA CYS A 522 -10.14 16.96 34.50
C CYS A 522 -10.52 16.62 35.95
N VAL A 523 -11.75 16.91 36.38
CA VAL A 523 -12.19 16.65 37.78
C VAL A 523 -11.95 15.20 38.18
N GLY A 524 -11.15 14.98 39.24
CA GLY A 524 -10.86 13.66 39.82
C GLY A 524 -9.97 12.76 38.94
N ARG A 525 -9.32 13.30 37.94
CA ARG A 525 -8.38 12.59 37.07
C ARG A 525 -7.00 13.20 37.12
N THR A 526 -5.98 12.39 36.87
CA THR A 526 -4.62 12.90 36.66
C THR A 526 -4.56 13.54 35.28
N SER A 527 -4.18 14.81 35.20
CA SER A 527 -4.17 15.55 33.93
C SER A 527 -2.76 16.07 33.64
N ILE A 528 -2.23 15.72 32.47
CA ILE A 528 -0.98 16.26 31.94
C ILE A 528 -1.35 17.19 30.81
N VAL A 529 -1.08 18.49 30.98
CA VAL A 529 -1.52 19.54 30.06
C VAL A 529 -0.31 20.18 29.39
N ILE A 530 -0.17 20.02 28.09
CA ILE A 530 0.80 20.78 27.29
C ILE A 530 0.14 22.13 27.01
N ALA A 531 0.55 23.15 27.78
CA ALA A 531 -0.15 24.43 27.80
C ALA A 531 0.62 25.52 27.06
N HIS A 532 -0.12 26.26 26.23
CA HIS A 532 0.34 27.50 25.60
C HIS A 532 -0.45 28.73 26.11
N ARG A 533 -1.39 28.52 27.08
CA ARG A 533 -2.27 29.56 27.62
C ARG A 533 -2.09 29.71 29.13
N LEU A 534 -1.91 30.94 29.54
CA LEU A 534 -1.67 31.29 30.94
C LEU A 534 -2.79 30.85 31.88
N SER A 535 -4.06 30.92 31.44
CA SER A 535 -5.21 30.53 32.27
C SER A 535 -5.19 29.05 32.67
N THR A 536 -4.76 28.17 31.76
CA THR A 536 -4.65 26.74 32.03
C THR A 536 -3.47 26.41 32.94
N ILE A 537 -2.36 27.20 32.79
CA ILE A 537 -1.15 27.01 33.55
C ILE A 537 -1.34 27.43 35.01
N ARG A 538 -2.04 28.55 35.28
CA ARG A 538 -2.22 29.10 36.62
C ARG A 538 -2.94 28.18 37.60
N ASN A 539 -3.84 27.36 37.07
CA ASN A 539 -4.68 26.45 37.88
C ASN A 539 -4.06 25.05 38.05
N ALA A 540 -2.87 24.79 37.49
CA ALA A 540 -2.20 23.51 37.61
C ALA A 540 -1.59 23.34 39.02
N ASP A 541 -1.69 22.13 39.58
CA ASP A 541 -1.07 21.79 40.89
C ASP A 541 0.46 21.82 40.81
N SER A 542 1.03 21.49 39.65
CA SER A 542 2.46 21.55 39.38
C SER A 542 2.70 22.00 37.95
N ILE A 543 3.74 22.75 37.73
CA ILE A 543 4.16 23.27 36.44
C ILE A 543 5.62 22.86 36.22
N ALA A 544 5.96 22.32 35.07
CA ALA A 544 7.31 22.02 34.64
C ALA A 544 7.65 22.81 33.37
N VAL A 545 8.71 23.62 33.44
CA VAL A 545 9.27 24.37 32.33
C VAL A 545 10.30 23.49 31.64
N ILE A 546 10.09 23.20 30.36
CA ILE A 546 10.96 22.33 29.57
C ILE A 546 11.71 23.18 28.54
N GLU A 547 13.04 23.21 28.67
CA GLU A 547 13.93 23.91 27.75
C GLU A 547 15.03 22.96 27.27
N HIS A 548 15.26 22.92 25.97
CA HIS A 548 16.32 22.09 25.38
C HIS A 548 16.33 20.64 25.89
N GLY A 549 15.15 20.07 26.02
CA GLY A 549 14.98 18.68 26.46
C GLY A 549 15.24 18.42 27.95
N ARG A 550 15.33 19.47 28.79
CA ARG A 550 15.55 19.36 30.24
C ARG A 550 14.49 20.12 31.01
N ILE A 551 14.27 19.75 32.24
CA ILE A 551 13.45 20.53 33.16
C ILE A 551 14.31 21.70 33.69
N ALA A 552 13.95 22.92 33.27
CA ALA A 552 14.61 24.13 33.70
C ALA A 552 14.07 24.61 35.07
N GLU A 553 12.76 24.56 35.25
CA GLU A 553 12.06 24.98 36.48
C GLU A 553 10.90 24.06 36.76
N GLN A 554 10.60 23.81 38.04
CA GLN A 554 9.42 23.02 38.46
C GLN A 554 8.89 23.57 39.79
N GLY A 555 7.58 23.76 39.90
CA GLY A 555 6.91 24.27 41.09
C GLY A 555 5.47 24.63 40.83
N ASN A 556 4.78 25.26 41.75
CA ASN A 556 3.46 25.85 41.51
C ASN A 556 3.58 27.28 40.93
N HIS A 557 2.45 27.87 40.56
CA HIS A 557 2.42 29.22 39.95
C HIS A 557 3.10 30.29 40.77
N GLU A 558 2.87 30.32 42.10
CA GLU A 558 3.42 31.35 43.00
C GLU A 558 4.93 31.16 43.21
N GLU A 559 5.35 29.91 43.40
CA GLU A 559 6.77 29.56 43.56
C GLU A 559 7.57 29.96 42.32
N LEU A 560 7.08 29.63 41.10
CA LEU A 560 7.80 29.92 39.87
C LEU A 560 7.81 31.43 39.52
N LEU A 561 6.76 32.17 39.89
CA LEU A 561 6.79 33.64 39.77
C LEU A 561 7.81 34.28 40.70
N ALA A 562 7.94 33.75 41.93
CA ALA A 562 8.89 34.25 42.94
C ALA A 562 10.35 33.97 42.53
N LEU A 563 10.61 32.86 41.76
CA LEU A 563 11.93 32.54 41.24
C LEU A 563 12.44 33.57 40.18
N GLY A 564 11.51 34.25 39.48
CA GLY A 564 11.87 35.27 38.47
C GLY A 564 12.57 34.71 37.24
N GLY A 565 12.45 33.39 36.98
CA GLY A 565 13.09 32.68 35.89
C GLY A 565 12.30 32.71 34.58
N THR A 566 12.48 31.68 33.73
CA THR A 566 11.83 31.56 32.41
C THR A 566 10.31 31.54 32.53
N TYR A 567 9.76 30.91 33.58
CA TYR A 567 8.32 30.92 33.83
C TYR A 567 7.77 32.33 33.97
N SER A 568 8.43 33.18 34.73
CA SER A 568 7.95 34.56 34.95
C SER A 568 7.95 35.39 33.67
N LEU A 569 8.85 35.10 32.71
CA LEU A 569 8.92 35.75 31.40
C LEU A 569 7.77 35.26 30.47
N LEU A 570 7.36 34.01 30.61
CA LEU A 570 6.26 33.43 29.83
C LEU A 570 4.89 33.80 30.42
N ALA A 571 4.81 34.12 31.72
CA ALA A 571 3.60 34.44 32.45
C ALA A 571 3.26 35.95 32.45
N ASN A 572 4.17 36.83 32.07
CA ASN A 572 3.98 38.26 31.85
C ASN A 572 3.77 38.56 30.36
#